data_0e76790e3b275e1de0baa85671279ccd
#
_entry.id   0e76790e3b275e1de0baa85671279ccd
#
_cell.length_a   1.000
_cell.length_b   1.000
_cell.length_c   1.000
_cell.angle_alpha   90.00
_cell.angle_beta   90.00
_cell.angle_gamma   90.00
#
_symmetry.space_group_name_H-M   'P 1'
#
loop_
_entity.id
_entity.type
_entity.pdbx_description
1 polymer ?
#
loop_
_entity_poly.entity_id
_entity_poly.type
_entity_poly.pdbx_seq_one_letter_code
_entity_poly.pdbx_strand_id
1 'polypeptide(L)'
;MGVNEIEISIALIRDKSKYICLQRNKAPYKDSIEFPGGKCKQSETPELCLEREIYEELGIKVKKYIYLGSIKHLYDNLLIKINIFKIFRFIGTIYSKENQKIIKYSEDQSIDMLPTHNRILRLLNLPLTLKILTVDDFEKDQSVNYSRYGAIRLRGINYKYYSNNIKNILKSQKYIGKVIIDYQFSDEWLDSYHGIHYSSNQIDMLDKNKYALSITHSASCHTLDEIKSCNKMLYDFILISPVKKTYSRYKPINWSGFAALSKESYLPTYALGGISSKGQDYNLALENYGFGIAGISKF
;
A
#
# COMPACT_ATOMS: atom_id res chain seq x y z
N MET A 1 25.14 -6.07 14.24
CA MET A 1 24.91 -7.32 13.55
C MET A 1 24.02 -7.00 12.36
N GLY A 2 24.41 -7.38 11.12
CA GLY A 2 23.59 -7.13 9.93
C GLY A 2 22.31 -7.97 9.99
N VAL A 3 21.18 -7.36 9.69
CA VAL A 3 19.91 -8.07 9.53
C VAL A 3 20.02 -8.89 8.24
N ASN A 4 19.83 -10.21 8.31
CA ASN A 4 19.76 -11.04 7.11
C ASN A 4 18.50 -10.66 6.31
N GLU A 5 18.66 -10.25 5.06
CA GLU A 5 17.54 -9.96 4.16
C GLU A 5 17.29 -11.15 3.23
N ILE A 6 16.04 -11.61 3.18
CA ILE A 6 15.57 -12.61 2.22
C ILE A 6 14.57 -11.93 1.29
N GLU A 7 14.78 -12.12 -0.02
CA GLU A 7 13.84 -11.65 -1.04
C GLU A 7 12.95 -12.80 -1.49
N ILE A 8 11.66 -12.55 -1.59
CA ILE A 8 10.67 -13.51 -2.10
C ILE A 8 9.79 -12.85 -3.15
N SER A 9 9.27 -13.64 -4.09
CA SER A 9 8.28 -13.21 -5.07
C SER A 9 7.01 -14.02 -4.92
N ILE A 10 5.85 -13.36 -4.88
CA ILE A 10 4.55 -13.99 -4.76
C ILE A 10 3.61 -13.62 -5.90
N ALA A 11 2.71 -14.53 -6.23
CA ALA A 11 1.71 -14.36 -7.26
C ALA A 11 0.31 -14.22 -6.69
N LEU A 12 -0.38 -13.18 -7.11
CA LEU A 12 -1.82 -13.01 -6.93
C LEU A 12 -2.53 -13.52 -8.17
N ILE A 13 -3.03 -14.75 -8.11
CA ILE A 13 -3.74 -15.39 -9.20
C ILE A 13 -5.21 -15.45 -8.82
N ARG A 14 -6.11 -14.95 -9.68
CA ARG A 14 -7.56 -15.05 -9.48
C ARG A 14 -8.18 -16.12 -10.36
N ASP A 15 -9.00 -16.95 -9.73
CA ASP A 15 -10.01 -17.78 -10.41
C ASP A 15 -11.38 -17.21 -10.06
N LYS A 16 -12.00 -16.52 -11.02
CA LYS A 16 -13.22 -15.73 -10.84
C LYS A 16 -13.01 -14.66 -9.74
N SER A 17 -13.77 -14.71 -8.64
CA SER A 17 -13.69 -13.79 -7.50
C SER A 17 -12.69 -14.21 -6.42
N LYS A 18 -12.14 -15.43 -6.49
CA LYS A 18 -11.29 -16.02 -5.45
C LYS A 18 -9.83 -16.02 -5.83
N TYR A 19 -8.94 -15.83 -4.85
CA TYR A 19 -7.51 -16.02 -5.02
C TYR A 19 -7.13 -17.49 -4.92
N ILE A 20 -6.18 -17.91 -5.74
CA ILE A 20 -5.51 -19.20 -5.60
C ILE A 20 -4.43 -19.05 -4.52
N CYS A 21 -4.56 -19.84 -3.48
CA CYS A 21 -3.60 -19.93 -2.38
C CYS A 21 -3.16 -21.37 -2.17
N LEU A 22 -2.10 -21.56 -1.41
CA LEU A 22 -1.57 -22.87 -1.02
C LEU A 22 -1.62 -23.01 0.50
N GLN A 23 -1.90 -24.24 0.96
CA GLN A 23 -1.76 -24.58 2.38
C GLN A 23 -0.34 -25.06 2.62
N ARG A 24 0.35 -24.40 3.51
CA ARG A 24 1.75 -24.65 3.86
C ARG A 24 1.92 -26.02 4.49
N ASN A 25 2.84 -26.84 4.01
CA ASN A 25 3.08 -28.19 4.53
C ASN A 25 4.35 -28.30 5.39
N LYS A 26 5.09 -27.18 5.59
CA LYS A 26 6.38 -27.12 6.32
C LYS A 26 6.36 -26.08 7.43
N ALA A 27 7.14 -26.32 8.47
CA ALA A 27 7.44 -25.33 9.51
C ALA A 27 8.35 -24.19 8.97
N PRO A 28 8.31 -22.99 9.54
CA PRO A 28 7.31 -22.49 10.50
C PRO A 28 5.97 -22.24 9.83
N TYR A 29 4.90 -22.06 10.63
CA TYR A 29 3.54 -21.77 10.15
C TYR A 29 2.92 -22.89 9.29
N LYS A 30 3.22 -24.16 9.61
CA LYS A 30 2.55 -25.30 8.99
C LYS A 30 1.04 -25.15 9.08
N ASP A 31 0.32 -25.52 8.01
CA ASP A 31 -1.13 -25.43 7.81
C ASP A 31 -1.69 -24.02 7.56
N SER A 32 -0.91 -22.95 7.74
CA SER A 32 -1.33 -21.60 7.35
C SER A 32 -1.47 -21.46 5.82
N ILE A 33 -2.35 -20.56 5.41
CA ILE A 33 -2.60 -20.27 3.99
C ILE A 33 -1.64 -19.17 3.51
N GLU A 34 -1.07 -19.35 2.34
CA GLU A 34 -0.14 -18.41 1.70
C GLU A 34 -0.45 -18.22 0.22
N PHE A 35 -0.03 -17.08 -0.34
CA PHE A 35 -0.02 -16.89 -1.78
C PHE A 35 1.10 -17.71 -2.41
N PRO A 36 0.90 -18.29 -3.61
CA PRO A 36 1.95 -19.02 -4.33
C PRO A 36 3.18 -18.14 -4.56
N GLY A 37 4.35 -18.73 -4.42
CA GLY A 37 5.65 -18.08 -4.61
C GLY A 37 6.66 -18.48 -3.54
N GLY A 38 7.89 -17.99 -3.69
CA GLY A 38 8.95 -18.40 -2.80
C GLY A 38 10.20 -17.52 -2.85
N LYS A 39 11.30 -18.06 -2.34
CA LYS A 39 12.56 -17.36 -2.17
C LYS A 39 13.28 -17.17 -3.49
N CYS A 40 13.70 -15.92 -3.77
CA CYS A 40 14.56 -15.64 -4.91
C CYS A 40 15.97 -16.17 -4.66
N LYS A 41 16.57 -16.80 -5.68
CA LYS A 41 17.96 -17.21 -5.67
C LYS A 41 18.86 -15.99 -5.85
N GLN A 42 20.11 -16.07 -5.44
CA GLN A 42 21.03 -14.92 -5.39
C GLN A 42 21.20 -14.17 -6.74
N SER A 43 21.01 -14.84 -7.87
CA SER A 43 21.15 -14.26 -9.21
C SER A 43 19.82 -14.03 -9.92
N GLU A 44 18.69 -14.26 -9.26
CA GLU A 44 17.38 -14.09 -9.86
C GLU A 44 16.86 -12.66 -9.67
N THR A 45 16.26 -12.10 -10.74
CA THR A 45 15.38 -10.96 -10.57
C THR A 45 14.04 -11.40 -9.93
N PRO A 46 13.29 -10.49 -9.32
CA PRO A 46 11.97 -10.83 -8.77
C PRO A 46 11.03 -11.51 -9.77
N GLU A 47 11.12 -11.13 -11.04
CA GLU A 47 10.31 -11.69 -12.13
C GLU A 47 10.69 -13.13 -12.45
N LEU A 48 11.99 -13.41 -12.57
CA LEU A 48 12.50 -14.77 -12.82
C LEU A 48 12.17 -15.69 -11.64
N CYS A 49 12.33 -15.18 -10.42
CA CYS A 49 11.92 -15.87 -9.20
C CYS A 49 10.44 -16.25 -9.24
N LEU A 50 9.57 -15.28 -9.56
CA LEU A 50 8.13 -15.50 -9.71
C LEU A 50 7.84 -16.62 -10.71
N GLU A 51 8.40 -16.53 -11.92
CA GLU A 51 8.13 -17.50 -13.00
C GLU A 51 8.55 -18.91 -12.61
N ARG A 52 9.72 -19.05 -11.98
CA ARG A 52 10.23 -20.35 -11.50
C ARG A 52 9.34 -20.92 -10.39
N GLU A 53 9.08 -20.15 -9.33
CA GLU A 53 8.29 -20.62 -8.17
C GLU A 53 6.87 -21.02 -8.60
N ILE A 54 6.20 -20.21 -9.42
CA ILE A 54 4.87 -20.53 -9.91
C ILE A 54 4.84 -21.78 -10.79
N TYR A 55 5.89 -22.03 -11.56
CA TYR A 55 6.01 -23.28 -12.30
C TYR A 55 6.31 -24.48 -11.38
N GLU A 56 7.16 -24.31 -10.37
CA GLU A 56 7.50 -25.36 -9.40
C GLU A 56 6.30 -25.75 -8.53
N GLU A 57 5.52 -24.80 -8.06
CA GLU A 57 4.38 -25.05 -7.18
C GLU A 57 3.08 -25.41 -7.91
N LEU A 58 2.74 -24.68 -8.99
CA LEU A 58 1.42 -24.77 -9.64
C LEU A 58 1.45 -25.38 -11.05
N GLY A 59 2.62 -25.69 -11.62
CA GLY A 59 2.75 -26.28 -12.95
C GLY A 59 2.39 -25.37 -14.13
N ILE A 60 2.14 -24.10 -13.91
CA ILE A 60 1.75 -23.14 -14.95
C ILE A 60 2.89 -22.22 -15.36
N LYS A 61 2.86 -21.74 -16.61
CA LYS A 61 3.81 -20.76 -17.15
C LYS A 61 3.17 -19.38 -17.21
N VAL A 62 3.69 -18.44 -16.44
CA VAL A 62 3.23 -17.03 -16.40
C VAL A 62 3.50 -16.38 -17.75
N LYS A 63 2.53 -15.59 -18.27
CA LYS A 63 2.59 -14.89 -19.56
C LYS A 63 2.34 -13.39 -19.50
N LYS A 64 1.52 -12.96 -18.54
CA LYS A 64 1.24 -11.54 -18.35
C LYS A 64 1.00 -11.27 -16.88
N TYR A 65 1.76 -10.33 -16.35
CA TYR A 65 1.65 -9.88 -14.97
C TYR A 65 1.85 -8.37 -14.87
N ILE A 66 1.51 -7.82 -13.72
CA ILE A 66 1.89 -6.47 -13.30
C ILE A 66 2.58 -6.60 -11.95
N TYR A 67 3.72 -5.93 -11.81
CA TYR A 67 4.36 -5.73 -10.52
C TYR A 67 3.58 -4.67 -9.74
N LEU A 68 3.11 -5.03 -8.54
CA LEU A 68 2.31 -4.15 -7.68
C LEU A 68 3.16 -3.40 -6.66
N GLY A 69 4.43 -3.74 -6.54
CA GLY A 69 5.33 -3.16 -5.55
C GLY A 69 5.87 -4.21 -4.57
N SER A 70 6.61 -3.74 -3.58
CA SER A 70 7.14 -4.61 -2.52
C SER A 70 6.79 -4.06 -1.14
N ILE A 71 6.71 -4.99 -0.18
CA ILE A 71 6.65 -4.67 1.25
C ILE A 71 7.81 -5.36 1.95
N LYS A 72 8.30 -4.79 3.05
CA LYS A 72 9.27 -5.44 3.91
C LYS A 72 8.63 -5.81 5.24
N HIS A 73 8.96 -6.98 5.75
CA HIS A 73 8.47 -7.46 7.04
C HIS A 73 9.61 -8.02 7.86
N LEU A 74 9.74 -7.57 9.10
CA LEU A 74 10.78 -8.01 10.02
C LEU A 74 10.21 -9.11 10.92
N TYR A 75 10.75 -10.33 10.81
CA TYR A 75 10.52 -11.44 11.72
C TYR A 75 11.75 -11.56 12.63
N ASP A 76 11.63 -11.24 13.89
CA ASP A 76 12.77 -11.24 14.83
C ASP A 76 14.01 -10.55 14.26
N ASN A 77 14.96 -11.31 13.71
CA ASN A 77 16.20 -10.83 13.10
C ASN A 77 16.26 -11.07 11.58
N LEU A 78 15.16 -11.47 10.95
CA LEU A 78 15.07 -11.77 9.53
C LEU A 78 14.18 -10.74 8.82
N LEU A 79 14.77 -9.93 7.96
CA LEU A 79 14.03 -9.02 7.08
C LEU A 79 13.60 -9.77 5.83
N ILE A 80 12.30 -9.85 5.59
CA ILE A 80 11.74 -10.43 4.35
C ILE A 80 11.23 -9.30 3.46
N LYS A 81 11.80 -9.17 2.26
CA LYS A 81 11.29 -8.33 1.19
C LYS A 81 10.38 -9.17 0.29
N ILE A 82 9.11 -8.78 0.18
CA ILE A 82 8.09 -9.49 -0.58
C ILE A 82 7.76 -8.68 -1.83
N ASN A 83 8.11 -9.19 -3.00
CA ASN A 83 7.71 -8.65 -4.29
C ASN A 83 6.37 -9.24 -4.69
N ILE A 84 5.41 -8.40 -5.05
CA ILE A 84 4.02 -8.77 -5.24
C ILE A 84 3.64 -8.57 -6.70
N PHE A 85 3.20 -9.65 -7.34
CA PHE A 85 2.81 -9.65 -8.75
C PHE A 85 1.36 -10.09 -8.92
N LYS A 86 0.59 -9.36 -9.72
CA LYS A 86 -0.75 -9.77 -10.14
C LYS A 86 -0.68 -10.43 -11.51
N ILE A 87 -1.10 -11.69 -11.58
CA ILE A 87 -1.08 -12.49 -12.80
C ILE A 87 -2.41 -12.34 -13.55
N PHE A 88 -2.34 -12.01 -14.83
CA PHE A 88 -3.50 -11.88 -15.71
C PHE A 88 -3.63 -13.02 -16.70
N ARG A 89 -2.51 -13.62 -17.14
CA ARG A 89 -2.51 -14.73 -18.10
C ARG A 89 -1.39 -15.70 -17.82
N PHE A 90 -1.69 -16.96 -17.89
CA PHE A 90 -0.75 -18.10 -17.82
C PHE A 90 -1.15 -19.18 -18.82
N ILE A 91 -0.25 -20.15 -19.04
CA ILE A 91 -0.48 -21.36 -19.86
C ILE A 91 -0.32 -22.57 -18.95
N GLY A 92 -1.18 -23.56 -19.13
CA GLY A 92 -1.24 -24.78 -18.34
C GLY A 92 -2.47 -24.86 -17.47
N THR A 93 -2.63 -25.99 -16.81
CA THR A 93 -3.68 -26.23 -15.80
C THR A 93 -3.05 -26.12 -14.43
N ILE A 94 -3.71 -25.43 -13.51
CA ILE A 94 -3.26 -25.29 -12.13
C ILE A 94 -3.42 -26.62 -11.40
N TYR A 95 -2.30 -27.16 -10.92
CA TYR A 95 -2.26 -28.31 -10.02
C TYR A 95 -1.05 -28.19 -9.08
N SER A 96 -1.15 -28.75 -7.89
CA SER A 96 -0.03 -28.72 -6.95
C SER A 96 1.05 -29.72 -7.36
N LYS A 97 2.26 -29.25 -7.64
CA LYS A 97 3.42 -30.08 -7.93
C LYS A 97 4.18 -30.49 -6.66
N GLU A 98 4.07 -29.68 -5.60
CA GLU A 98 4.75 -29.94 -4.31
C GLU A 98 3.84 -30.57 -3.26
N ASN A 99 2.72 -31.17 -3.67
CA ASN A 99 1.73 -31.79 -2.79
C ASN A 99 1.13 -30.86 -1.71
N GLN A 100 1.17 -29.56 -1.93
CA GLN A 100 0.46 -28.60 -1.10
C GLN A 100 -1.03 -28.59 -1.50
N LYS A 101 -1.93 -28.40 -0.53
CA LYS A 101 -3.34 -28.26 -0.83
C LYS A 101 -3.64 -26.91 -1.45
N ILE A 102 -4.29 -26.88 -2.61
CA ILE A 102 -4.75 -25.64 -3.26
C ILE A 102 -6.03 -25.18 -2.58
N ILE A 103 -6.03 -23.93 -2.12
CA ILE A 103 -7.16 -23.27 -1.46
C ILE A 103 -7.65 -22.12 -2.34
N LYS A 104 -8.95 -22.02 -2.55
CA LYS A 104 -9.58 -20.86 -3.19
C LYS A 104 -10.07 -19.90 -2.11
N TYR A 105 -9.30 -18.84 -1.89
CA TYR A 105 -9.53 -17.85 -0.85
C TYR A 105 -10.37 -16.67 -1.34
N SER A 106 -11.29 -16.22 -0.53
CA SER A 106 -12.13 -15.03 -0.71
C SER A 106 -11.94 -14.09 0.48
N GLU A 107 -11.87 -12.79 0.25
CA GLU A 107 -11.51 -11.78 1.26
C GLU A 107 -12.54 -11.67 2.41
N ASP A 108 -13.75 -12.20 2.21
CA ASP A 108 -14.82 -12.30 3.21
C ASP A 108 -14.67 -13.53 4.16
N GLN A 109 -13.70 -14.41 3.91
CA GLN A 109 -13.45 -15.59 4.71
C GLN A 109 -12.41 -15.32 5.80
N SER A 110 -12.73 -15.69 7.05
CA SER A 110 -11.73 -15.75 8.13
C SER A 110 -10.97 -17.06 8.02
N ILE A 111 -9.71 -16.99 7.55
CA ILE A 111 -8.82 -18.15 7.42
C ILE A 111 -7.51 -17.80 8.13
N ASP A 112 -6.85 -18.79 8.74
CA ASP A 112 -5.53 -18.61 9.33
C ASP A 112 -4.48 -18.44 8.22
N MET A 113 -4.02 -17.22 8.05
CA MET A 113 -3.08 -16.82 7.01
C MET A 113 -1.77 -16.37 7.64
N LEU A 114 -0.68 -16.45 6.87
CA LEU A 114 0.60 -15.90 7.30
C LEU A 114 0.46 -14.43 7.75
N PRO A 115 1.21 -13.98 8.75
CA PRO A 115 1.14 -12.59 9.26
C PRO A 115 1.31 -11.52 8.17
N THR A 116 2.10 -11.81 7.14
CA THR A 116 2.30 -10.92 5.98
C THR A 116 1.11 -10.84 5.04
N HIS A 117 0.21 -11.80 5.07
CA HIS A 117 -0.92 -11.90 4.13
C HIS A 117 -1.87 -10.71 4.25
N ASN A 118 -2.24 -10.33 5.45
CA ASN A 118 -3.09 -9.16 5.69
C ASN A 118 -2.45 -7.88 5.14
N ARG A 119 -1.13 -7.72 5.25
CA ARG A 119 -0.41 -6.58 4.67
C ARG A 119 -0.47 -6.59 3.14
N ILE A 120 -0.38 -7.76 2.52
CA ILE A 120 -0.51 -7.94 1.07
C ILE A 120 -1.92 -7.55 0.60
N LEU A 121 -2.96 -8.04 1.27
CA LEU A 121 -4.35 -7.69 0.96
C LEU A 121 -4.61 -6.18 1.15
N ARG A 122 -4.05 -5.58 2.20
CA ARG A 122 -4.17 -4.14 2.42
C ARG A 122 -3.50 -3.33 1.32
N LEU A 123 -2.32 -3.76 0.85
CA LEU A 123 -1.64 -3.14 -0.29
C LEU A 123 -2.51 -3.15 -1.56
N LEU A 124 -3.22 -4.26 -1.82
CA LEU A 124 -4.14 -4.36 -2.97
C LEU A 124 -5.27 -3.33 -2.94
N ASN A 125 -5.66 -2.93 -1.76
CA ASN A 125 -6.73 -1.97 -1.53
C ASN A 125 -6.22 -0.52 -1.37
N LEU A 126 -4.90 -0.27 -1.51
CA LEU A 126 -4.37 1.08 -1.48
C LEU A 126 -4.71 1.84 -2.77
N PRO A 127 -5.12 3.10 -2.66
CA PRO A 127 -5.39 3.94 -3.83
C PRO A 127 -4.08 4.33 -4.51
N LEU A 128 -4.03 4.33 -5.84
CA LEU A 128 -2.84 4.81 -6.57
C LEU A 128 -2.70 6.34 -6.53
N THR A 129 -3.81 7.04 -6.32
CA THR A 129 -3.88 8.50 -6.25
C THR A 129 -4.62 8.95 -4.99
N LEU A 130 -4.01 9.87 -4.25
CA LEU A 130 -4.55 10.44 -3.03
C LEU A 130 -4.71 11.95 -3.17
N LYS A 131 -5.92 12.44 -3.35
CA LYS A 131 -6.24 13.87 -3.29
C LYS A 131 -6.21 14.34 -1.84
N ILE A 132 -5.41 15.35 -1.53
CA ILE A 132 -5.44 16.02 -0.23
C ILE A 132 -6.30 17.27 -0.40
N LEU A 133 -7.33 17.39 0.41
CA LEU A 133 -8.28 18.48 0.41
C LEU A 133 -8.12 19.28 1.69
N THR A 134 -7.80 20.55 1.58
CA THR A 134 -7.85 21.54 2.67
C THR A 134 -9.09 22.38 2.56
N VAL A 135 -9.46 23.12 3.63
CA VAL A 135 -10.58 24.08 3.60
C VAL A 135 -10.35 25.08 2.47
N ASP A 136 -9.16 25.70 2.43
CA ASP A 136 -8.83 26.73 1.43
C ASP A 136 -8.92 26.21 0.00
N ASP A 137 -8.46 24.98 -0.28
CA ASP A 137 -8.51 24.40 -1.62
C ASP A 137 -9.94 24.05 -2.03
N PHE A 138 -10.76 23.59 -1.08
CA PHE A 138 -12.18 23.31 -1.31
C PHE A 138 -12.98 24.59 -1.61
N GLU A 139 -12.75 25.65 -0.85
CA GLU A 139 -13.45 26.93 -1.05
C GLU A 139 -13.08 27.61 -2.36
N LYS A 140 -11.82 27.47 -2.82
CA LYS A 140 -11.36 28.02 -4.10
C LYS A 140 -11.94 27.31 -5.31
N ASP A 141 -12.15 26.00 -5.24
CA ASP A 141 -12.64 25.21 -6.37
C ASP A 141 -13.57 24.07 -5.93
N GLN A 142 -14.86 24.38 -5.84
CA GLN A 142 -15.90 23.38 -5.56
C GLN A 142 -16.30 22.57 -6.79
N SER A 143 -15.77 22.86 -7.98
CA SER A 143 -16.08 22.16 -9.23
C SER A 143 -15.27 20.87 -9.42
N VAL A 144 -14.35 20.55 -8.52
CA VAL A 144 -13.49 19.36 -8.60
C VAL A 144 -14.32 18.09 -8.65
N ASN A 145 -14.06 17.29 -9.68
CA ASN A 145 -14.63 15.96 -9.76
C ASN A 145 -13.80 14.98 -8.91
N TYR A 146 -14.32 14.63 -7.72
CA TYR A 146 -13.63 13.74 -6.77
C TYR A 146 -13.69 12.27 -7.19
N SER A 147 -14.64 11.85 -8.03
CA SER A 147 -14.80 10.45 -8.43
C SER A 147 -13.58 9.85 -9.16
N ARG A 148 -12.68 10.72 -9.67
CA ARG A 148 -11.43 10.30 -10.33
C ARG A 148 -10.33 9.87 -9.37
N TYR A 149 -10.45 10.13 -8.06
CA TYR A 149 -9.43 9.79 -7.08
C TYR A 149 -9.80 8.53 -6.31
N GLY A 150 -8.84 7.65 -6.13
CA GLY A 150 -9.01 6.44 -5.33
C GLY A 150 -9.17 6.71 -3.84
N ALA A 151 -8.60 7.83 -3.35
CA ALA A 151 -8.84 8.33 -2.01
C ALA A 151 -8.80 9.85 -1.93
N ILE A 152 -9.49 10.38 -0.91
CA ILE A 152 -9.43 11.79 -0.49
C ILE A 152 -8.98 11.82 0.97
N ARG A 153 -7.95 12.62 1.27
CA ARG A 153 -7.59 12.95 2.65
C ARG A 153 -8.12 14.34 3.00
N LEU A 154 -8.85 14.44 4.08
CA LEU A 154 -9.41 15.68 4.63
C LEU A 154 -8.41 16.31 5.61
N ARG A 155 -7.50 17.16 5.10
CA ARG A 155 -6.41 17.73 5.87
C ARG A 155 -6.87 18.98 6.64
N GLY A 156 -6.79 18.92 7.97
CA GLY A 156 -7.22 20.02 8.86
C GLY A 156 -8.72 20.26 8.84
N ILE A 157 -9.51 19.31 8.36
CA ILE A 157 -10.98 19.40 8.25
C ILE A 157 -11.60 18.58 9.36
N ASN A 158 -12.34 19.25 10.26
CA ASN A 158 -13.11 18.59 11.30
C ASN A 158 -14.45 18.05 10.77
N TYR A 159 -15.12 17.23 11.59
CA TYR A 159 -16.39 16.63 11.19
C TYR A 159 -17.48 17.66 10.88
N LYS A 160 -17.58 18.75 11.64
CA LYS A 160 -18.61 19.79 11.43
C LYS A 160 -18.48 20.44 10.06
N TYR A 161 -17.26 20.82 9.65
CA TYR A 161 -17.03 21.39 8.33
C TYR A 161 -17.31 20.36 7.21
N TYR A 162 -16.86 19.12 7.40
CA TYR A 162 -17.11 18.03 6.45
C TYR A 162 -18.60 17.79 6.24
N SER A 163 -19.39 17.65 7.30
CA SER A 163 -20.82 17.32 7.21
C SER A 163 -21.62 18.44 6.52
N ASN A 164 -21.25 19.68 6.76
CA ASN A 164 -21.96 20.85 6.22
C ASN A 164 -21.59 21.15 4.75
N ASN A 165 -20.33 20.95 4.34
CA ASN A 165 -19.82 21.47 3.08
C ASN A 165 -19.43 20.38 2.08
N ILE A 166 -18.84 19.25 2.52
CA ILE A 166 -18.18 18.30 1.63
C ILE A 166 -19.02 17.04 1.40
N LYS A 167 -19.65 16.52 2.44
CA LYS A 167 -20.37 15.24 2.43
C LYS A 167 -21.41 15.14 1.30
N ASN A 168 -22.21 16.18 1.12
CA ASN A 168 -23.24 16.19 0.08
C ASN A 168 -22.66 16.26 -1.34
N ILE A 169 -21.52 16.92 -1.53
CA ILE A 169 -20.81 16.98 -2.81
C ILE A 169 -20.27 15.58 -3.16
N LEU A 170 -19.62 14.90 -2.24
CA LEU A 170 -19.14 13.53 -2.46
C LEU A 170 -20.29 12.58 -2.80
N LYS A 171 -21.43 12.74 -2.09
CA LYS A 171 -22.63 11.94 -2.32
C LYS A 171 -23.25 12.20 -3.71
N SER A 172 -23.36 13.46 -4.12
CA SER A 172 -23.91 13.85 -5.44
C SER A 172 -23.03 13.35 -6.59
N GLN A 173 -21.71 13.31 -6.39
CA GLN A 173 -20.75 12.77 -7.35
C GLN A 173 -20.62 11.24 -7.30
N LYS A 174 -21.43 10.55 -6.48
CA LYS A 174 -21.35 9.08 -6.27
C LYS A 174 -19.93 8.62 -5.97
N TYR A 175 -19.22 9.37 -5.12
CA TYR A 175 -17.84 9.04 -4.74
C TYR A 175 -17.80 7.69 -3.99
N ILE A 176 -17.01 6.77 -4.52
CA ILE A 176 -16.82 5.41 -3.99
C ILE A 176 -15.40 5.17 -3.44
N GLY A 177 -14.54 6.18 -3.53
CA GLY A 177 -13.17 6.10 -3.02
C GLY A 177 -13.08 6.19 -1.50
N LYS A 178 -11.89 6.04 -0.98
CA LYS A 178 -11.64 6.10 0.47
C LYS A 178 -11.64 7.54 0.98
N VAL A 179 -12.23 7.76 2.14
CA VAL A 179 -12.11 9.00 2.92
C VAL A 179 -11.13 8.76 4.06
N ILE A 180 -10.06 9.54 4.10
CA ILE A 180 -9.02 9.50 5.11
C ILE A 180 -9.08 10.80 5.90
N ILE A 181 -9.17 10.71 7.22
CA ILE A 181 -9.23 11.84 8.12
C ILE A 181 -7.91 12.04 8.85
N ASP A 182 -7.65 13.21 9.39
CA ASP A 182 -6.48 13.46 10.23
C ASP A 182 -6.72 12.89 11.64
N TYR A 183 -5.69 12.31 12.23
CA TYR A 183 -5.70 11.67 13.56
C TYR A 183 -6.30 12.56 14.65
N GLN A 184 -5.99 13.84 14.65
CA GLN A 184 -6.48 14.81 15.66
C GLN A 184 -8.01 14.97 15.68
N PHE A 185 -8.73 14.50 14.67
CA PHE A 185 -10.19 14.56 14.57
C PHE A 185 -10.86 13.20 14.68
N SER A 186 -10.09 12.12 14.83
CA SER A 186 -10.62 10.75 14.78
C SER A 186 -11.65 10.45 15.87
N ASP A 187 -11.45 10.97 17.08
CA ASP A 187 -12.34 10.73 18.22
C ASP A 187 -13.68 11.50 18.11
N GLU A 188 -13.71 12.60 17.35
CA GLU A 188 -14.89 13.43 17.15
C GLU A 188 -15.66 13.10 15.87
N TRP A 189 -15.17 12.10 15.09
CA TRP A 189 -15.74 11.79 13.79
C TRP A 189 -16.95 10.86 13.91
N LEU A 190 -18.12 11.33 13.46
CA LEU A 190 -19.40 10.64 13.64
C LEU A 190 -19.79 9.74 12.46
N ASP A 191 -19.24 10.01 11.26
CA ASP A 191 -19.52 9.17 10.09
C ASP A 191 -18.46 8.06 9.94
N SER A 192 -18.76 7.08 9.10
CA SER A 192 -17.76 6.09 8.69
C SER A 192 -16.64 6.72 7.87
N TYR A 193 -15.40 6.35 8.15
CA TYR A 193 -14.22 6.71 7.38
C TYR A 193 -13.39 5.47 7.07
N HIS A 194 -12.48 5.59 6.11
CA HIS A 194 -11.71 4.46 5.59
C HIS A 194 -10.25 4.47 6.05
N GLY A 195 -9.79 5.59 6.61
CA GLY A 195 -8.42 5.70 7.08
C GLY A 195 -8.16 6.89 7.98
N ILE A 196 -7.05 6.80 8.71
CA ILE A 196 -6.51 7.84 9.58
C ILE A 196 -5.11 8.21 9.10
N HIS A 197 -4.84 9.51 9.01
CA HIS A 197 -3.53 10.03 8.66
C HIS A 197 -2.87 10.72 9.86
N TYR A 198 -1.62 10.36 10.09
CA TYR A 198 -0.77 10.91 11.15
C TYR A 198 0.24 11.87 10.53
N SER A 199 0.34 13.07 11.05
CA SER A 199 1.44 13.99 10.71
C SER A 199 2.77 13.48 11.27
N SER A 200 3.90 14.01 10.79
CA SER A 200 5.22 13.53 11.18
C SER A 200 5.51 13.59 12.69
N ASN A 201 4.90 14.55 13.40
CA ASN A 201 4.97 14.64 14.85
C ASN A 201 4.00 13.74 15.62
N GLN A 202 3.19 12.95 14.91
CA GLN A 202 2.19 12.04 15.48
C GLN A 202 2.48 10.57 15.17
N ILE A 203 3.64 10.27 14.57
CA ILE A 203 3.99 8.90 14.13
C ILE A 203 3.88 7.89 15.29
N ASP A 204 4.30 8.28 16.49
CA ASP A 204 4.30 7.39 17.66
C ASP A 204 2.92 7.29 18.35
N MET A 205 1.91 8.02 17.86
CA MET A 205 0.54 7.98 18.40
C MET A 205 -0.29 6.79 17.92
N LEU A 206 0.22 6.00 16.95
CA LEU A 206 -0.48 4.81 16.48
C LEU A 206 -0.51 3.74 17.56
N ASP A 207 -1.68 3.53 18.16
CA ASP A 207 -1.89 2.47 19.15
C ASP A 207 -2.10 1.12 18.48
N LYS A 208 -1.14 0.22 18.64
CA LYS A 208 -1.19 -1.12 18.07
C LYS A 208 -2.34 -1.96 18.62
N ASN A 209 -2.80 -1.67 19.82
CA ASN A 209 -3.91 -2.40 20.45
C ASN A 209 -5.28 -1.96 19.92
N LYS A 210 -5.35 -0.74 19.38
CA LYS A 210 -6.56 -0.19 18.75
C LYS A 210 -6.54 -0.31 17.22
N TYR A 211 -5.56 -1.01 16.67
CA TYR A 211 -5.41 -1.18 15.24
C TYR A 211 -6.56 -2.00 14.64
N ALA A 212 -7.52 -1.32 14.03
CA ALA A 212 -8.61 -1.97 13.32
C ALA A 212 -8.17 -2.37 11.91
N LEU A 213 -8.29 -3.65 11.55
CA LEU A 213 -7.95 -4.16 10.21
C LEU A 213 -8.74 -3.49 9.08
N SER A 214 -9.93 -2.95 9.38
CA SER A 214 -10.78 -2.24 8.42
C SER A 214 -10.35 -0.80 8.13
N ILE A 215 -9.50 -0.20 8.98
CA ILE A 215 -9.05 1.19 8.87
C ILE A 215 -7.63 1.24 8.29
N THR A 216 -7.41 2.05 7.28
CA THR A 216 -6.10 2.30 6.68
C THR A 216 -5.34 3.35 7.52
N HIS A 217 -4.11 3.07 7.92
CA HIS A 217 -3.27 3.99 8.67
C HIS A 217 -2.11 4.49 7.81
N SER A 218 -1.94 5.80 7.75
CA SER A 218 -0.88 6.43 6.94
C SER A 218 -0.17 7.54 7.72
N ALA A 219 1.10 7.81 7.39
CA ALA A 219 1.85 8.88 8.01
C ALA A 219 2.58 9.76 6.99
N SER A 220 2.85 11.02 7.35
CA SER A 220 3.75 11.90 6.60
C SER A 220 5.18 11.75 7.09
N CYS A 221 6.15 11.63 6.17
CA CYS A 221 7.57 11.55 6.46
C CYS A 221 8.36 12.55 5.62
N HIS A 222 9.36 13.17 6.24
CA HIS A 222 10.28 14.13 5.63
C HIS A 222 11.75 13.72 5.77
N THR A 223 12.04 12.82 6.70
CA THR A 223 13.39 12.38 7.07
C THR A 223 13.49 10.86 7.13
N LEU A 224 14.72 10.36 7.08
CA LEU A 224 15.01 8.94 7.24
C LEU A 224 14.60 8.41 8.62
N ASP A 225 14.75 9.22 9.68
CA ASP A 225 14.41 8.79 11.04
C ASP A 225 12.90 8.61 11.22
N GLU A 226 12.09 9.50 10.62
CA GLU A 226 10.63 9.34 10.58
C GLU A 226 10.21 8.06 9.83
N ILE A 227 10.89 7.73 8.72
CA ILE A 227 10.65 6.48 7.98
C ILE A 227 11.02 5.26 8.84
N LYS A 228 12.17 5.30 9.52
CA LYS A 228 12.57 4.22 10.43
C LYS A 228 11.58 4.02 11.58
N SER A 229 11.00 5.10 12.10
CA SER A 229 9.93 5.01 13.10
C SER A 229 8.68 4.36 12.51
N CYS A 230 8.24 4.79 11.31
CA CYS A 230 7.10 4.17 10.62
C CYS A 230 7.32 2.68 10.31
N ASN A 231 8.54 2.27 9.97
CA ASN A 231 8.87 0.86 9.70
C ASN A 231 8.64 -0.07 10.91
N LYS A 232 8.70 0.48 12.14
CA LYS A 232 8.45 -0.26 13.39
C LYS A 232 6.98 -0.31 13.78
N MET A 233 6.17 0.51 13.12
CA MET A 233 4.75 0.66 13.40
C MET A 233 3.89 -0.10 12.36
N LEU A 234 2.58 -0.19 12.59
CA LEU A 234 1.64 -0.89 11.71
C LEU A 234 0.98 0.05 10.68
N TYR A 235 1.74 0.98 10.09
CA TYR A 235 1.25 1.81 8.99
C TYR A 235 1.05 1.00 7.71
N ASP A 236 0.07 1.39 6.90
CA ASP A 236 -0.19 0.78 5.60
C ASP A 236 0.61 1.43 4.49
N PHE A 237 0.85 2.74 4.58
CA PHE A 237 1.68 3.50 3.65
C PHE A 237 2.17 4.82 4.27
N ILE A 238 3.16 5.42 3.65
CA ILE A 238 3.68 6.72 4.04
C ILE A 238 3.70 7.70 2.87
N LEU A 239 3.57 9.00 3.19
CA LEU A 239 3.74 10.10 2.26
C LEU A 239 5.12 10.71 2.45
N ILE A 240 5.97 10.69 1.43
CA ILE A 240 7.30 11.31 1.46
C ILE A 240 7.23 12.66 0.76
N SER A 241 7.62 13.72 1.46
CA SER A 241 7.49 15.09 0.95
C SER A 241 8.51 16.08 1.52
N PRO A 242 8.74 17.21 0.82
CA PRO A 242 8.24 17.55 -0.51
C PRO A 242 9.18 17.06 -1.61
N VAL A 243 8.64 16.39 -2.64
CA VAL A 243 9.47 15.95 -3.78
C VAL A 243 9.89 17.12 -4.65
N LYS A 244 8.95 17.99 -5.03
CA LYS A 244 9.18 19.21 -5.81
C LYS A 244 9.00 20.47 -4.96
N LYS A 245 9.39 21.61 -5.48
CA LYS A 245 9.24 22.91 -4.80
C LYS A 245 7.77 23.20 -4.45
N THR A 246 7.53 23.54 -3.19
CA THR A 246 6.23 23.94 -2.64
C THR A 246 6.41 25.08 -1.65
N TYR A 247 5.31 25.56 -1.05
CA TYR A 247 5.34 26.50 0.07
C TYR A 247 5.67 25.84 1.43
N SER A 248 6.12 24.58 1.43
CA SER A 248 6.55 23.89 2.64
C SER A 248 7.82 24.50 3.22
N ARG A 249 7.98 24.42 4.55
CA ARG A 249 9.23 24.77 5.27
C ARG A 249 10.40 23.84 4.92
N TYR A 250 10.08 22.64 4.40
CA TYR A 250 11.10 21.66 4.02
C TYR A 250 11.59 21.94 2.59
N LYS A 251 12.88 21.74 2.36
CA LYS A 251 13.48 21.83 1.03
C LYS A 251 13.03 20.65 0.17
N PRO A 252 12.84 20.85 -1.15
CA PRO A 252 12.49 19.75 -2.05
C PRO A 252 13.65 18.74 -2.12
N ILE A 253 13.31 17.46 -2.05
CA ILE A 253 14.27 16.36 -2.07
C ILE A 253 14.55 15.86 -3.50
N ASN A 254 13.76 16.29 -4.48
CA ASN A 254 13.75 15.82 -5.85
C ASN A 254 13.45 14.31 -5.96
N TRP A 255 13.39 13.77 -7.19
CA TRP A 255 13.12 12.36 -7.40
C TRP A 255 14.23 11.44 -6.88
N SER A 256 15.49 11.88 -6.95
CA SER A 256 16.63 11.11 -6.38
C SER A 256 16.54 10.97 -4.86
N GLY A 257 16.18 12.03 -4.15
CA GLY A 257 15.96 11.99 -2.71
C GLY A 257 14.74 11.14 -2.34
N PHE A 258 13.66 11.25 -3.13
CA PHE A 258 12.48 10.37 -2.96
C PHE A 258 12.86 8.90 -3.14
N ALA A 259 13.63 8.55 -4.18
CA ALA A 259 14.10 7.19 -4.41
C ALA A 259 14.98 6.68 -3.24
N ALA A 260 15.90 7.50 -2.74
CA ALA A 260 16.75 7.14 -1.62
C ALA A 260 15.93 6.82 -0.35
N LEU A 261 14.96 7.67 -0.03
CA LEU A 261 14.07 7.48 1.13
C LEU A 261 13.10 6.30 0.93
N SER A 262 12.56 6.11 -0.27
CA SER A 262 11.64 5.01 -0.58
C SER A 262 12.29 3.64 -0.44
N LYS A 263 13.58 3.51 -0.78
CA LYS A 263 14.35 2.27 -0.60
C LYS A 263 14.49 1.85 0.87
N GLU A 264 14.54 2.84 1.77
CA GLU A 264 14.64 2.60 3.21
C GLU A 264 13.29 2.24 3.86
N SER A 265 12.20 2.51 3.15
CA SER A 265 10.85 2.20 3.65
C SER A 265 10.54 0.70 3.52
N TYR A 266 9.92 0.15 4.57
CA TYR A 266 9.29 -1.18 4.55
C TYR A 266 7.81 -1.13 4.13
N LEU A 267 7.32 0.08 3.87
CA LEU A 267 5.94 0.40 3.57
C LEU A 267 5.83 0.99 2.17
N PRO A 268 4.69 0.84 1.49
CA PRO A 268 4.39 1.58 0.26
C PRO A 268 4.57 3.09 0.46
N THR A 269 5.26 3.75 -0.47
CA THR A 269 5.57 5.17 -0.40
C THR A 269 4.83 5.95 -1.47
N TYR A 270 4.30 7.10 -1.10
CA TYR A 270 3.64 8.03 -2.01
C TYR A 270 4.45 9.31 -2.14
N ALA A 271 4.68 9.73 -3.37
CA ALA A 271 5.31 11.02 -3.64
C ALA A 271 4.31 12.15 -3.38
N LEU A 272 4.72 13.12 -2.54
CA LEU A 272 3.91 14.31 -2.22
C LEU A 272 4.77 15.58 -2.35
N GLY A 273 4.12 16.69 -2.65
CA GLY A 273 4.73 18.03 -2.74
C GLY A 273 5.09 18.43 -4.16
N GLY A 274 4.31 19.34 -4.72
CA GLY A 274 4.44 19.82 -6.10
C GLY A 274 4.12 18.77 -7.17
N ILE A 275 3.44 17.68 -6.79
CA ILE A 275 3.05 16.56 -7.64
C ILE A 275 1.75 16.89 -8.36
N SER A 276 1.64 16.41 -9.61
CA SER A 276 0.44 16.54 -10.44
C SER A 276 -0.14 15.15 -10.76
N SER A 277 -1.46 15.02 -10.72
CA SER A 277 -2.17 13.83 -11.22
C SER A 277 -2.22 13.77 -12.74
N LYS A 278 -1.92 14.88 -13.41
CA LYS A 278 -1.80 15.00 -14.88
C LYS A 278 -0.32 14.96 -15.27
N GLY A 279 0.07 14.10 -16.19
CA GLY A 279 1.43 14.00 -16.68
C GLY A 279 2.20 12.77 -16.16
N GLN A 280 3.53 12.91 -16.03
CA GLN A 280 4.43 11.77 -15.78
C GLN A 280 4.71 11.47 -14.30
N ASP A 281 4.19 12.26 -13.36
CA ASP A 281 4.57 12.14 -11.95
C ASP A 281 4.25 10.79 -11.33
N TYR A 282 3.17 10.14 -11.77
CA TYR A 282 2.87 8.78 -11.33
C TYR A 282 3.93 7.77 -11.82
N ASN A 283 4.30 7.84 -13.10
CA ASN A 283 5.34 6.96 -13.64
C ASN A 283 6.69 7.23 -12.98
N LEU A 284 7.04 8.50 -12.79
CA LEU A 284 8.26 8.89 -12.08
C LEU A 284 8.26 8.38 -10.62
N ALA A 285 7.11 8.37 -9.94
CA ALA A 285 7.03 7.78 -8.60
C ALA A 285 7.35 6.29 -8.64
N LEU A 286 6.77 5.54 -9.59
CA LEU A 286 7.03 4.10 -9.76
C LEU A 286 8.50 3.81 -10.10
N GLU A 287 9.09 4.56 -11.03
CA GLU A 287 10.49 4.44 -11.43
C GLU A 287 11.46 4.73 -10.27
N ASN A 288 11.00 5.50 -9.28
CA ASN A 288 11.76 5.87 -8.08
C ASN A 288 11.30 5.11 -6.82
N TYR A 289 10.86 3.87 -6.97
CA TYR A 289 10.46 2.96 -5.87
C TYR A 289 9.23 3.38 -5.09
N GLY A 290 8.43 4.30 -5.64
CA GLY A 290 7.13 4.68 -5.06
C GLY A 290 6.02 3.71 -5.45
N PHE A 291 4.93 3.79 -4.72
CA PHE A 291 3.69 3.04 -4.98
C PHE A 291 2.62 3.91 -5.64
N GLY A 292 2.53 5.15 -5.22
CA GLY A 292 1.50 6.07 -5.67
C GLY A 292 1.90 7.53 -5.53
N ILE A 293 0.96 8.40 -5.83
CA ILE A 293 1.14 9.85 -5.74
C ILE A 293 0.04 10.51 -4.90
N ALA A 294 0.41 11.62 -4.24
CA ALA A 294 -0.52 12.44 -3.49
C ALA A 294 -0.34 13.93 -3.82
N GLY A 295 -1.40 14.70 -3.76
CA GLY A 295 -1.30 16.12 -4.06
C GLY A 295 -2.45 16.96 -3.56
N ILE A 296 -2.23 18.29 -3.51
CA ILE A 296 -3.17 19.31 -3.09
C ILE A 296 -3.68 20.07 -4.32
N SER A 297 -3.14 21.24 -4.61
CA SER A 297 -3.68 22.21 -5.57
C SER A 297 -3.46 21.87 -7.05
N LYS A 298 -2.40 21.16 -7.40
CA LYS A 298 -2.09 20.74 -8.80
C LYS A 298 -2.55 19.32 -9.14
N PHE A 299 -3.37 18.74 -8.30
CA PHE A 299 -3.68 17.32 -8.33
C PHE A 299 -5.09 17.05 -8.87
#